data_1ea65be9dc6f02ab23f5aca88f6e0c9f
#
_entry.id   1ea65be9dc6f02ab23f5aca88f6e0c9f
#
_cell.length_a   1.000
_cell.length_b   1.000
_cell.length_c   1.000
_cell.angle_alpha   90.00
_cell.angle_beta   90.00
_cell.angle_gamma   90.00
#
_symmetry.space_group_name_H-M   'P 1'
#
loop_
_entity.id
_entity.type
_entity.pdbx_description
1 polymer ?
#
loop_
_entity_poly.entity_id
_entity_poly.type
_entity_poly.pdbx_seq_one_letter_code
_entity_poly.pdbx_strand_id
1 'polypeptide(L)'
;MPKISLYISQKIIVFSLLAVHTFYLVMFCLMGEEILTVANILSVSVYLFALKILFDSEENNKIVMFILQVEILLHASLCVFILGLGWGFEILFLTSTINLFFLSISFKMLNRLISLLDIAAFLLFYLVIDISVKDDTLYKEIFFVFNLTASCVFAVLASFLLESSNLFIFLGILEEKESAKAVFNHDPLTGLLNRASMQQIFRQKNLFDGNDFAIVMCDIDNFKKINDTYGHGAGDEVLKSLSKIFKNAFRNEDRVARFGGEEFLAVIFDVKKAKAVSILERIRETLNQNIVEFENNRIIATMTFGVVAHSGNTEVKIERMIKQADELLYIGKRNGKNIVMSADYDPRG
;
A
#
# COMPACT_ATOMS: atom_id res chain seq x y z
N MET A 1 8.53 13.76 5.38
CA MET A 1 7.62 14.33 6.40
C MET A 1 7.49 13.34 7.55
N PRO A 2 7.50 13.75 8.82
CA PRO A 2 7.38 12.82 9.93
C PRO A 2 6.02 12.12 9.87
N LYS A 3 6.04 10.80 9.96
CA LYS A 3 4.86 9.94 9.97
C LYS A 3 4.12 10.17 11.29
N ILE A 4 3.08 11.01 11.30
CA ILE A 4 2.22 11.14 12.47
C ILE A 4 1.33 9.91 12.49
N SER A 5 1.64 8.94 13.35
CA SER A 5 0.78 7.77 13.54
C SER A 5 -0.55 8.20 14.17
N LEU A 6 -1.62 7.44 13.94
CA LEU A 6 -2.93 7.65 14.58
C LEU A 6 -2.79 7.79 16.11
N TYR A 7 -1.84 7.08 16.68
CA TYR A 7 -1.52 7.08 18.10
C TYR A 7 -0.96 8.43 18.59
N ILE A 8 -0.08 9.07 17.83
CA ILE A 8 0.42 10.43 18.14
C ILE A 8 -0.72 11.44 18.06
N SER A 9 -1.57 11.32 17.05
CA SER A 9 -2.77 12.17 16.90
C SER A 9 -3.68 12.12 18.13
N GLN A 10 -3.91 10.93 18.66
CA GLN A 10 -4.75 10.74 19.86
C GLN A 10 -4.10 11.37 21.11
N LYS A 11 -2.80 11.24 21.30
CA LYS A 11 -2.09 11.93 22.40
C LYS A 11 -2.24 13.45 22.30
N ILE A 12 -2.11 14.02 21.11
CA ILE A 12 -2.29 15.45 20.88
C ILE A 12 -3.69 15.89 21.29
N ILE A 13 -4.73 15.14 20.92
CA ILE A 13 -6.12 15.42 21.30
C ILE A 13 -6.28 15.40 22.82
N VAL A 14 -5.79 14.37 23.50
CA VAL A 14 -5.94 14.26 24.97
C VAL A 14 -5.18 15.39 25.68
N PHE A 15 -4.00 15.77 25.25
CA PHE A 15 -3.27 16.91 25.78
C PHE A 15 -4.02 18.23 25.59
N SER A 16 -4.63 18.44 24.43
CA SER A 16 -5.41 19.63 24.15
C SER A 16 -6.67 19.71 25.03
N LEU A 17 -7.37 18.58 25.21
CA LEU A 17 -8.53 18.52 26.11
C LEU A 17 -8.15 18.75 27.57
N LEU A 18 -7.01 18.20 28.03
CA LEU A 18 -6.48 18.48 29.37
C LEU A 18 -6.21 19.98 29.57
N ALA A 19 -5.63 20.66 28.58
CA ALA A 19 -5.39 22.10 28.63
C ALA A 19 -6.70 22.90 28.75
N VAL A 20 -7.75 22.52 27.99
CA VAL A 20 -9.10 23.13 28.07
C VAL A 20 -9.69 22.95 29.46
N HIS A 21 -9.68 21.73 30.00
CA HIS A 21 -10.22 21.47 31.35
C HIS A 21 -9.41 22.14 32.47
N THR A 22 -8.11 22.33 32.27
CA THR A 22 -7.30 23.11 33.23
C THR A 22 -7.74 24.58 33.23
N PHE A 23 -8.04 25.16 32.07
CA PHE A 23 -8.62 26.49 31.96
C PHE A 23 -9.99 26.57 32.66
N TYR A 24 -10.90 25.61 32.42
CA TYR A 24 -12.21 25.59 33.08
C TYR A 24 -12.07 25.50 34.61
N LEU A 25 -11.14 24.69 35.11
CA LEU A 25 -10.89 24.56 36.55
C LEU A 25 -10.55 25.91 37.18
N VAL A 26 -9.63 26.65 36.59
CA VAL A 26 -9.27 27.98 37.07
C VAL A 26 -10.44 28.94 37.04
N MET A 27 -11.20 28.94 35.95
CA MET A 27 -12.35 29.85 35.77
C MET A 27 -13.48 29.54 36.74
N PHE A 28 -13.84 28.26 36.95
CA PHE A 28 -14.88 27.88 37.90
C PHE A 28 -14.51 28.20 39.38
N CYS A 29 -13.19 28.05 39.72
CA CYS A 29 -12.67 28.48 41.00
C CYS A 29 -12.84 30.00 41.19
N LEU A 30 -12.50 30.80 40.18
CA LEU A 30 -12.63 32.27 40.24
C LEU A 30 -14.08 32.74 40.33
N MET A 31 -15.00 32.02 39.71
CA MET A 31 -16.45 32.27 39.80
C MET A 31 -17.09 31.82 41.13
N GLY A 32 -16.37 31.01 41.91
CA GLY A 32 -16.93 30.41 43.14
C GLY A 32 -17.96 29.31 42.84
N GLU A 33 -17.93 28.68 41.67
CA GLU A 33 -18.85 27.61 41.27
C GLU A 33 -18.40 26.27 41.83
N GLU A 34 -18.74 25.94 43.06
CA GLU A 34 -18.23 24.76 43.76
C GLU A 34 -18.51 23.44 43.02
N ILE A 35 -19.75 23.26 42.54
CA ILE A 35 -20.19 22.02 41.87
C ILE A 35 -19.37 21.82 40.57
N LEU A 36 -19.23 22.86 39.75
CA LEU A 36 -18.48 22.81 38.50
C LEU A 36 -16.97 22.66 38.74
N THR A 37 -16.45 23.27 39.79
CA THR A 37 -15.05 23.09 40.21
C THR A 37 -14.76 21.64 40.57
N VAL A 38 -15.59 21.01 41.39
CA VAL A 38 -15.44 19.59 41.80
C VAL A 38 -15.58 18.68 40.59
N ALA A 39 -16.59 18.89 39.74
CA ALA A 39 -16.79 18.12 38.54
C ALA A 39 -15.57 18.22 37.59
N ASN A 40 -15.01 19.42 37.47
CA ASN A 40 -13.86 19.63 36.58
C ASN A 40 -12.55 19.06 37.15
N ILE A 41 -12.37 18.98 38.47
CA ILE A 41 -11.25 18.23 39.07
C ILE A 41 -11.34 16.75 38.66
N LEU A 42 -12.54 16.18 38.64
CA LEU A 42 -12.77 14.81 38.17
C LEU A 42 -12.39 14.67 36.69
N SER A 43 -12.85 15.60 35.84
CA SER A 43 -12.50 15.63 34.41
C SER A 43 -10.98 15.67 34.18
N VAL A 44 -10.26 16.57 34.81
CA VAL A 44 -8.78 16.65 34.75
C VAL A 44 -8.15 15.32 35.14
N SER A 45 -8.67 14.67 36.19
CA SER A 45 -8.16 13.36 36.64
C SER A 45 -8.40 12.27 35.56
N VAL A 46 -9.55 12.27 34.90
CA VAL A 46 -9.85 11.37 33.78
C VAL A 46 -8.85 11.58 32.62
N TYR A 47 -8.56 12.83 32.24
CA TYR A 47 -7.61 13.12 31.17
C TYR A 47 -6.17 12.71 31.53
N LEU A 48 -5.72 12.92 32.74
CA LEU A 48 -4.41 12.45 33.22
C LEU A 48 -4.32 10.93 33.20
N PHE A 49 -5.40 10.24 33.62
CA PHE A 49 -5.46 8.79 33.57
C PHE A 49 -5.48 8.26 32.12
N ALA A 50 -6.23 8.92 31.25
CA ALA A 50 -6.26 8.62 29.80
C ALA A 50 -4.86 8.74 29.17
N LEU A 51 -4.12 9.81 29.48
CA LEU A 51 -2.73 9.96 29.03
C LEU A 51 -1.85 8.81 29.51
N LYS A 52 -1.93 8.44 30.78
CA LYS A 52 -1.16 7.32 31.32
C LYS A 52 -1.44 6.03 30.53
N ILE A 53 -2.71 5.69 30.31
CA ILE A 53 -3.10 4.50 29.53
C ILE A 53 -2.54 4.55 28.10
N LEU A 54 -2.57 5.72 27.45
CA LEU A 54 -2.02 5.89 26.09
C LEU A 54 -0.50 5.80 26.06
N PHE A 55 0.21 6.11 27.15
CA PHE A 55 1.64 5.91 27.21
C PHE A 55 2.05 4.46 27.47
N ASP A 56 1.20 3.71 28.20
CA ASP A 56 1.50 2.33 28.56
C ASP A 56 1.23 1.32 27.44
N SER A 57 0.20 1.54 26.58
CA SER A 57 -0.16 0.63 25.49
C SER A 57 -0.97 1.30 24.37
N GLU A 58 -0.59 1.01 23.12
CA GLU A 58 -1.32 1.44 21.92
C GLU A 58 -2.68 0.71 21.75
N GLU A 59 -2.84 -0.48 22.31
CA GLU A 59 -4.05 -1.29 22.14
C GLU A 59 -5.27 -0.68 22.86
N ASN A 60 -5.01 0.08 23.93
CA ASN A 60 -6.05 0.68 24.77
C ASN A 60 -6.63 2.00 24.22
N ASN A 61 -6.14 2.46 23.09
CA ASN A 61 -6.54 3.74 22.49
C ASN A 61 -8.07 3.86 22.28
N LYS A 62 -8.73 2.76 21.95
CA LYS A 62 -10.17 2.71 21.67
C LYS A 62 -11.02 2.97 22.93
N ILE A 63 -10.60 2.38 24.04
CA ILE A 63 -11.26 2.54 25.34
C ILE A 63 -11.08 3.96 25.83
N VAL A 64 -9.86 4.50 25.69
CA VAL A 64 -9.56 5.87 26.08
C VAL A 64 -10.44 6.86 25.32
N MET A 65 -10.49 6.77 23.99
CA MET A 65 -11.31 7.68 23.17
C MET A 65 -12.80 7.60 23.52
N PHE A 66 -13.30 6.41 23.88
CA PHE A 66 -14.67 6.25 24.35
C PHE A 66 -14.90 6.93 25.71
N ILE A 67 -14.00 6.76 26.67
CA ILE A 67 -14.09 7.39 28.01
C ILE A 67 -14.12 8.92 27.86
N LEU A 68 -13.25 9.49 27.04
CA LEU A 68 -13.19 10.93 26.81
C LEU A 68 -14.47 11.47 26.20
N GLN A 69 -15.09 10.71 25.32
CA GLN A 69 -16.35 11.12 24.67
C GLN A 69 -17.50 11.16 25.66
N VAL A 70 -17.62 10.15 26.52
CA VAL A 70 -18.63 10.12 27.60
C VAL A 70 -18.37 11.28 28.57
N GLU A 71 -17.12 11.57 28.87
CA GLU A 71 -16.75 12.67 29.77
C GLU A 71 -17.17 14.03 29.18
N ILE A 72 -16.87 14.31 27.90
CA ILE A 72 -17.26 15.57 27.23
C ILE A 72 -18.80 15.74 27.26
N LEU A 73 -19.55 14.69 26.95
CA LEU A 73 -21.01 14.71 26.98
C LEU A 73 -21.54 15.05 28.38
N LEU A 74 -21.05 14.40 29.40
CA LEU A 74 -21.49 14.59 30.78
C LEU A 74 -21.11 15.97 31.32
N HIS A 75 -19.85 16.39 31.09
CA HIS A 75 -19.33 17.68 31.53
C HIS A 75 -20.06 18.86 30.84
N ALA A 76 -20.25 18.81 29.52
CA ALA A 76 -20.97 19.82 28.78
C ALA A 76 -22.44 19.89 29.24
N SER A 77 -23.10 18.74 29.46
CA SER A 77 -24.46 18.68 29.94
C SER A 77 -24.61 19.32 31.34
N LEU A 78 -23.67 19.06 32.23
CA LEU A 78 -23.67 19.64 33.57
C LEU A 78 -23.46 21.15 33.53
N CYS A 79 -22.53 21.63 32.71
CA CYS A 79 -22.28 23.06 32.53
C CYS A 79 -23.51 23.80 31.97
N VAL A 80 -24.14 23.26 30.93
CA VAL A 80 -25.38 23.85 30.37
C VAL A 80 -26.52 23.82 31.38
N PHE A 81 -26.66 22.77 32.20
CA PHE A 81 -27.70 22.65 33.22
C PHE A 81 -27.54 23.71 34.32
N ILE A 82 -26.31 23.99 34.78
CA ILE A 82 -26.02 24.91 35.88
C ILE A 82 -25.95 26.37 35.42
N LEU A 83 -25.28 26.63 34.28
CA LEU A 83 -25.03 27.98 33.83
C LEU A 83 -26.07 28.49 32.82
N GLY A 84 -26.79 27.60 32.16
CA GLY A 84 -27.72 27.91 31.09
C GLY A 84 -27.05 27.97 29.72
N LEU A 85 -27.81 28.41 28.71
CA LEU A 85 -27.33 28.56 27.34
C LEU A 85 -26.58 29.89 27.15
N GLY A 86 -25.74 29.97 26.13
CA GLY A 86 -24.97 31.15 25.77
C GLY A 86 -23.61 31.29 26.44
N TRP A 87 -23.19 30.26 27.19
CA TRP A 87 -21.82 30.13 27.73
C TRP A 87 -20.88 29.39 26.78
N GLY A 88 -21.41 28.87 25.66
CA GLY A 88 -20.66 28.15 24.64
C GLY A 88 -20.44 26.66 24.90
N PHE A 89 -20.89 26.11 26.06
CA PHE A 89 -20.78 24.67 26.32
C PHE A 89 -21.69 23.85 25.41
N GLU A 90 -22.78 24.43 24.94
CA GLU A 90 -23.67 23.85 23.95
C GLU A 90 -22.99 23.58 22.60
N ILE A 91 -21.93 24.36 22.26
CA ILE A 91 -21.15 24.16 21.04
C ILE A 91 -20.34 22.85 21.11
N LEU A 92 -19.96 22.42 22.31
CA LEU A 92 -19.18 21.21 22.51
C LEU A 92 -19.92 19.94 22.06
N PHE A 93 -21.26 19.89 22.16
CA PHE A 93 -22.05 18.77 21.63
C PHE A 93 -21.88 18.60 20.12
N LEU A 94 -21.90 19.71 19.37
CA LEU A 94 -21.73 19.69 17.92
C LEU A 94 -20.29 19.35 17.54
N THR A 95 -19.31 19.92 18.24
CA THR A 95 -17.89 19.63 18.01
C THR A 95 -17.55 18.18 18.32
N SER A 96 -18.10 17.64 19.42
CA SER A 96 -17.99 16.25 19.82
C SER A 96 -18.54 15.32 18.75
N THR A 97 -19.74 15.59 18.24
CA THR A 97 -20.37 14.81 17.15
C THR A 97 -19.51 14.77 15.91
N ILE A 98 -18.95 15.89 15.47
CA ILE A 98 -18.06 15.96 14.30
C ILE A 98 -16.79 15.11 14.52
N ASN A 99 -16.16 15.26 15.69
CA ASN A 99 -14.94 14.51 16.01
C ASN A 99 -15.18 13.00 16.06
N LEU A 100 -16.30 12.55 16.61
CA LEU A 100 -16.67 11.14 16.63
C LEU A 100 -16.88 10.56 15.25
N PHE A 101 -17.53 11.30 14.39
CA PHE A 101 -17.82 10.82 13.03
C PHE A 101 -16.56 10.59 12.22
N PHE A 102 -15.58 11.48 12.35
CA PHE A 102 -14.37 11.48 11.54
C PHE A 102 -13.18 10.72 12.16
N LEU A 103 -12.98 10.79 13.46
CA LEU A 103 -11.78 10.24 14.11
C LEU A 103 -11.92 8.79 14.59
N SER A 104 -13.12 8.22 14.59
CA SER A 104 -13.35 6.90 15.13
C SER A 104 -13.44 5.82 14.05
N ILE A 105 -12.35 5.10 13.86
CA ILE A 105 -12.27 3.92 12.98
C ILE A 105 -12.86 2.68 13.67
N SER A 106 -12.94 2.69 15.01
CA SER A 106 -13.37 1.55 15.83
C SER A 106 -14.71 1.83 16.52
N PHE A 107 -15.49 0.78 16.80
CA PHE A 107 -16.81 0.88 17.42
C PHE A 107 -17.82 1.77 16.69
N LYS A 108 -17.84 1.68 15.37
CA LYS A 108 -18.70 2.53 14.51
C LYS A 108 -20.15 2.65 14.97
N MET A 109 -20.75 1.58 15.49
CA MET A 109 -22.13 1.58 15.94
C MET A 109 -22.29 2.36 17.24
N LEU A 110 -21.37 2.17 18.21
CA LEU A 110 -21.40 2.85 19.50
C LEU A 110 -21.15 4.36 19.34
N ASN A 111 -20.22 4.73 18.49
CA ASN A 111 -19.93 6.14 18.22
C ASN A 111 -21.08 6.87 17.53
N ARG A 112 -21.78 6.20 16.61
CA ARG A 112 -23.04 6.74 16.05
C ARG A 112 -24.10 6.95 17.10
N LEU A 113 -24.22 6.02 18.06
CA LEU A 113 -25.17 6.15 19.17
C LEU A 113 -24.82 7.35 20.04
N ILE A 114 -23.56 7.55 20.41
CA ILE A 114 -23.12 8.71 21.20
C ILE A 114 -23.34 10.01 20.43
N SER A 115 -23.02 10.05 19.13
CA SER A 115 -23.31 11.23 18.29
C SER A 115 -24.81 11.58 18.27
N LEU A 116 -25.68 10.58 18.24
CA LEU A 116 -27.13 10.79 18.35
C LEU A 116 -27.52 11.31 19.74
N LEU A 117 -26.88 10.84 20.80
CA LEU A 117 -27.09 11.34 22.16
C LEU A 117 -26.60 12.80 22.31
N ASP A 118 -25.45 13.15 21.74
CA ASP A 118 -24.96 14.54 21.72
C ASP A 118 -25.97 15.47 21.05
N ILE A 119 -26.48 15.10 19.87
CA ILE A 119 -27.49 15.88 19.15
C ILE A 119 -28.81 15.97 19.96
N ALA A 120 -29.23 14.85 20.54
CA ALA A 120 -30.45 14.81 21.36
C ALA A 120 -30.30 15.67 22.62
N ALA A 121 -29.14 15.64 23.28
CA ALA A 121 -28.85 16.49 24.44
C ALA A 121 -28.86 17.99 24.05
N PHE A 122 -28.22 18.35 22.95
CA PHE A 122 -28.25 19.71 22.43
C PHE A 122 -29.69 20.21 22.21
N LEU A 123 -30.50 19.42 21.50
CA LEU A 123 -31.90 19.78 21.22
C LEU A 123 -32.74 19.86 22.49
N LEU A 124 -32.57 18.92 23.41
CA LEU A 124 -33.28 18.90 24.68
C LEU A 124 -32.99 20.15 25.52
N PHE A 125 -31.71 20.49 25.67
CA PHE A 125 -31.30 21.68 26.40
C PHE A 125 -31.81 22.97 25.72
N TYR A 126 -31.75 23.06 24.40
CA TYR A 126 -32.27 24.21 23.67
C TYR A 126 -33.77 24.40 23.81
N LEU A 127 -34.55 23.32 23.96
CA LEU A 127 -36.02 23.38 24.13
C LEU A 127 -36.48 23.60 25.55
N VAL A 128 -35.69 23.14 26.55
CA VAL A 128 -36.14 23.04 27.94
C VAL A 128 -35.49 24.10 28.84
N ILE A 129 -34.25 24.49 28.56
CA ILE A 129 -33.51 25.46 29.39
C ILE A 129 -33.76 26.89 28.92
N ASP A 130 -34.17 27.75 29.83
CA ASP A 130 -34.31 29.16 29.57
C ASP A 130 -32.95 29.83 29.38
N ILE A 131 -32.91 30.89 28.54
CA ILE A 131 -31.67 31.41 27.90
C ILE A 131 -30.66 32.02 28.90
N SER A 132 -31.01 32.20 30.17
CA SER A 132 -30.03 32.63 31.17
C SER A 132 -30.46 32.25 32.61
N VAL A 133 -29.84 31.22 33.14
CA VAL A 133 -29.95 30.88 34.56
C VAL A 133 -29.02 31.78 35.40
N LYS A 134 -27.88 32.22 34.83
CA LYS A 134 -26.94 33.15 35.49
C LYS A 134 -26.54 34.27 34.54
N ASP A 135 -26.59 35.50 35.03
CA ASP A 135 -26.34 36.73 34.24
C ASP A 135 -25.03 37.38 34.69
N ASP A 136 -23.91 36.64 34.68
CA ASP A 136 -22.60 37.20 34.89
C ASP A 136 -21.95 37.47 33.51
N THR A 137 -22.21 38.64 32.99
CA THR A 137 -21.87 39.05 31.60
C THR A 137 -20.41 38.85 31.27
N LEU A 138 -19.48 39.19 32.18
CA LEU A 138 -18.03 39.10 31.88
C LEU A 138 -17.54 37.66 31.73
N TYR A 139 -17.85 36.80 32.67
CA TYR A 139 -17.44 35.38 32.61
C TYR A 139 -18.15 34.66 31.48
N LYS A 140 -19.42 34.98 31.22
CA LYS A 140 -20.18 34.41 30.11
C LYS A 140 -19.53 34.70 28.77
N GLU A 141 -19.13 35.94 28.51
CA GLU A 141 -18.43 36.32 27.29
C GLU A 141 -17.07 35.61 27.18
N ILE A 142 -16.30 35.55 28.26
CA ILE A 142 -15.00 34.83 28.28
C ILE A 142 -15.19 33.36 27.93
N PHE A 143 -16.12 32.66 28.56
CA PHE A 143 -16.38 31.26 28.27
C PHE A 143 -16.89 31.05 26.86
N PHE A 144 -17.82 31.87 26.37
CA PHE A 144 -18.35 31.75 25.03
C PHE A 144 -17.26 31.92 23.97
N VAL A 145 -16.44 32.96 24.06
CA VAL A 145 -15.34 33.20 23.13
C VAL A 145 -14.29 32.06 23.20
N PHE A 146 -13.98 31.63 24.41
CA PHE A 146 -13.03 30.50 24.61
C PHE A 146 -13.57 29.20 24.01
N ASN A 147 -14.81 28.81 24.32
CA ASN A 147 -15.43 27.58 23.82
C ASN A 147 -15.59 27.58 22.30
N LEU A 148 -15.99 28.72 21.72
CA LEU A 148 -16.07 28.88 20.27
C LEU A 148 -14.68 28.74 19.62
N THR A 149 -13.68 29.42 20.19
CA THR A 149 -12.30 29.36 19.67
C THR A 149 -11.72 27.97 19.81
N ALA A 150 -11.87 27.33 20.98
CA ALA A 150 -11.42 25.95 21.20
C ALA A 150 -12.09 24.98 20.21
N SER A 151 -13.41 25.11 20.00
CA SER A 151 -14.15 24.29 19.04
C SER A 151 -13.65 24.45 17.62
N CYS A 152 -13.36 25.69 17.18
CA CYS A 152 -12.77 25.94 15.87
C CYS A 152 -11.36 25.35 15.73
N VAL A 153 -10.52 25.51 16.75
CA VAL A 153 -9.16 24.92 16.76
C VAL A 153 -9.23 23.39 16.71
N PHE A 154 -10.14 22.79 17.50
CA PHE A 154 -10.34 21.32 17.45
C PHE A 154 -10.83 20.85 16.09
N ALA A 155 -11.75 21.57 15.43
CA ALA A 155 -12.23 21.20 14.11
C ALA A 155 -11.11 21.24 13.06
N VAL A 156 -10.27 22.27 13.08
CA VAL A 156 -9.11 22.40 12.18
C VAL A 156 -8.07 21.31 12.48
N LEU A 157 -7.78 21.08 13.76
CA LEU A 157 -6.86 20.02 14.18
C LEU A 157 -7.35 18.64 13.74
N ALA A 158 -8.62 18.32 13.96
CA ALA A 158 -9.23 17.07 13.55
C ALA A 158 -9.17 16.86 12.03
N SER A 159 -9.47 17.92 11.24
CA SER A 159 -9.35 17.89 9.78
C SER A 159 -7.91 17.58 9.33
N PHE A 160 -6.94 18.29 9.90
CA PHE A 160 -5.52 18.06 9.58
C PHE A 160 -5.05 16.64 9.93
N LEU A 161 -5.45 16.12 11.11
CA LEU A 161 -5.10 14.78 11.54
C LEU A 161 -5.74 13.71 10.66
N LEU A 162 -6.99 13.92 10.24
CA LEU A 162 -7.70 13.03 9.34
C LEU A 162 -7.03 12.98 7.96
N GLU A 163 -6.71 14.14 7.39
CA GLU A 163 -6.03 14.23 6.10
C GLU A 163 -4.68 13.52 6.14
N SER A 164 -3.88 13.77 7.20
CA SER A 164 -2.59 13.12 7.40
C SER A 164 -2.70 11.61 7.53
N SER A 165 -3.72 11.12 8.25
CA SER A 165 -3.99 9.69 8.42
C SER A 165 -4.42 9.02 7.10
N ASN A 166 -5.32 9.66 6.34
CA ASN A 166 -5.77 9.16 5.05
C ASN A 166 -4.64 9.08 4.04
N LEU A 167 -3.77 10.10 4.00
CA LEU A 167 -2.58 10.08 3.15
C LEU A 167 -1.64 8.92 3.50
N PHE A 168 -1.44 8.66 4.79
CA PHE A 168 -0.61 7.56 5.24
C PHE A 168 -1.16 6.18 4.83
N ILE A 169 -2.47 5.97 5.00
CA ILE A 169 -3.14 4.73 4.57
C ILE A 169 -3.03 4.57 3.06
N PHE A 170 -3.25 5.64 2.29
CA PHE A 170 -3.15 5.62 0.84
C PHE A 170 -1.74 5.24 0.36
N LEU A 171 -0.70 5.83 0.94
CA LEU A 171 0.69 5.49 0.62
C LEU A 171 1.04 4.04 0.97
N GLY A 172 0.55 3.52 2.10
CA GLY A 172 0.71 2.11 2.47
C GLY A 172 0.06 1.16 1.46
N ILE A 173 -1.15 1.46 1.01
CA ILE A 173 -1.85 0.67 -0.04
C ILE A 173 -1.09 0.71 -1.37
N LEU A 174 -0.51 1.85 -1.75
CA LEU A 174 0.29 1.96 -2.97
C LEU A 174 1.56 1.11 -2.88
N GLU A 175 2.27 1.16 -1.75
CA GLU A 175 3.49 0.37 -1.51
C GLU A 175 3.19 -1.14 -1.53
N GLU A 176 2.10 -1.57 -0.89
CA GLU A 176 1.62 -2.94 -0.93
C GLU A 176 1.24 -3.39 -2.36
N LYS A 177 0.56 -2.51 -3.09
CA LYS A 177 0.18 -2.78 -4.49
C LYS A 177 1.39 -2.89 -5.42
N GLU A 178 2.43 -2.06 -5.23
CA GLU A 178 3.67 -2.15 -6.00
C GLU A 178 4.46 -3.41 -5.65
N SER A 179 4.55 -3.76 -4.38
CA SER A 179 5.18 -4.99 -3.91
C SER A 179 4.45 -6.23 -4.44
N ALA A 180 3.12 -6.24 -4.39
CA ALA A 180 2.31 -7.30 -4.98
C ALA A 180 2.53 -7.39 -6.50
N LYS A 181 2.56 -6.27 -7.23
CA LYS A 181 2.88 -6.28 -8.67
C LYS A 181 4.25 -6.86 -8.96
N ALA A 182 5.28 -6.54 -8.17
CA ALA A 182 6.62 -7.08 -8.36
C ALA A 182 6.64 -8.61 -8.20
N VAL A 183 5.92 -9.15 -7.22
CA VAL A 183 5.76 -10.60 -7.03
C VAL A 183 4.95 -11.23 -8.17
N PHE A 184 3.90 -10.54 -8.66
CA PHE A 184 3.08 -11.03 -9.78
C PHE A 184 3.79 -10.93 -11.14
N ASN A 185 4.83 -10.12 -11.29
CA ASN A 185 5.50 -9.88 -12.56
C ASN A 185 6.64 -10.85 -12.85
N HIS A 186 7.13 -11.57 -11.86
CA HIS A 186 8.25 -12.48 -11.99
C HIS A 186 7.86 -13.94 -11.69
N ASP A 187 8.57 -14.87 -12.30
CA ASP A 187 8.50 -16.29 -11.95
C ASP A 187 9.23 -16.51 -10.61
N PRO A 188 8.58 -17.10 -9.59
CA PRO A 188 9.15 -17.21 -8.25
C PRO A 188 10.38 -18.13 -8.17
N LEU A 189 10.53 -19.09 -9.09
CA LEU A 189 11.66 -20.01 -9.10
C LEU A 189 12.91 -19.38 -9.71
N THR A 190 12.73 -18.68 -10.84
CA THR A 190 13.83 -18.19 -11.68
C THR A 190 14.13 -16.71 -11.45
N GLY A 191 13.14 -15.95 -10.93
CA GLY A 191 13.21 -14.48 -10.81
C GLY A 191 13.33 -13.77 -12.15
N LEU A 192 13.05 -14.42 -13.28
CA LEU A 192 12.82 -13.81 -14.59
C LEU A 192 11.37 -13.29 -14.66
N LEU A 193 11.06 -12.51 -15.70
CA LEU A 193 9.67 -12.17 -15.96
C LEU A 193 8.84 -13.44 -16.14
N ASN A 194 7.58 -13.39 -15.77
CA ASN A 194 6.64 -14.45 -16.09
C ASN A 194 5.93 -14.19 -17.42
N ARG A 195 5.17 -15.17 -17.89
CA ARG A 195 4.40 -15.10 -19.14
C ARG A 195 3.47 -13.89 -19.20
N ALA A 196 2.77 -13.59 -18.09
CA ALA A 196 1.82 -12.48 -18.03
C ALA A 196 2.51 -11.12 -18.22
N SER A 197 3.68 -10.94 -17.62
CA SER A 197 4.48 -9.72 -17.78
C SER A 197 5.02 -9.55 -19.20
N MET A 198 5.48 -10.63 -19.82
CA MET A 198 5.91 -10.59 -21.21
C MET A 198 4.76 -10.21 -22.14
N GLN A 199 3.56 -10.73 -21.91
CA GLN A 199 2.36 -10.34 -22.66
C GLN A 199 1.98 -8.86 -22.48
N GLN A 200 2.20 -8.28 -21.28
CA GLN A 200 2.01 -6.84 -21.07
C GLN A 200 3.01 -6.00 -21.83
N ILE A 201 4.28 -6.44 -21.95
CA ILE A 201 5.31 -5.77 -22.74
C ILE A 201 4.91 -5.77 -24.20
N PHE A 202 4.42 -6.88 -24.75
CA PHE A 202 3.98 -6.97 -26.14
C PHE A 202 2.81 -6.04 -26.50
N ARG A 203 2.00 -5.63 -25.53
CA ARG A 203 0.93 -4.64 -25.73
C ARG A 203 1.42 -3.21 -25.85
N GLN A 204 2.69 -2.94 -25.52
CA GLN A 204 3.29 -1.60 -25.60
C GLN A 204 3.85 -1.37 -27.01
N LYS A 205 2.98 -1.03 -27.98
CA LYS A 205 3.34 -0.86 -29.39
C LYS A 205 4.54 0.06 -29.62
N ASN A 206 4.67 1.13 -28.86
CA ASN A 206 5.76 2.09 -28.94
C ASN A 206 7.16 1.48 -28.70
N LEU A 207 7.27 0.31 -28.09
CA LEU A 207 8.54 -0.39 -27.92
C LEU A 207 9.02 -1.09 -29.22
N PHE A 208 8.09 -1.42 -30.12
CA PHE A 208 8.31 -2.27 -31.27
C PHE A 208 8.22 -1.51 -32.60
N ASP A 209 7.39 -0.46 -32.65
CA ASP A 209 7.15 0.30 -33.88
C ASP A 209 8.41 1.08 -34.29
N GLY A 210 8.93 0.80 -35.50
CA GLY A 210 10.08 1.50 -36.06
C GLY A 210 11.44 1.06 -35.51
N ASN A 211 11.51 0.07 -34.63
CA ASN A 211 12.74 -0.39 -33.99
C ASN A 211 13.20 -1.75 -34.53
N ASP A 212 14.55 -1.95 -34.56
CA ASP A 212 15.14 -3.25 -34.81
C ASP A 212 15.08 -4.09 -33.50
N PHE A 213 14.58 -5.31 -33.58
CA PHE A 213 14.55 -6.22 -32.41
C PHE A 213 14.49 -7.67 -32.85
N ALA A 214 14.73 -8.59 -31.92
CA ALA A 214 14.58 -10.02 -32.17
C ALA A 214 13.73 -10.66 -31.06
N ILE A 215 12.84 -11.58 -31.43
CA ILE A 215 12.11 -12.47 -30.54
C ILE A 215 12.75 -13.84 -30.57
N VAL A 216 12.98 -14.38 -29.37
CA VAL A 216 13.64 -15.66 -29.17
C VAL A 216 12.72 -16.58 -28.35
N MET A 217 12.35 -17.73 -28.92
CA MET A 217 11.80 -18.85 -28.16
C MET A 217 12.91 -19.86 -27.89
N CYS A 218 13.00 -20.32 -26.67
CA CYS A 218 14.00 -21.33 -26.29
C CYS A 218 13.46 -22.30 -25.25
N ASP A 219 14.00 -23.50 -25.26
CA ASP A 219 13.52 -24.61 -24.46
C ASP A 219 14.68 -25.54 -24.08
N ILE A 220 14.68 -26.03 -22.83
CA ILE A 220 15.72 -26.91 -22.30
C ILE A 220 15.63 -28.29 -22.98
N ASP A 221 16.77 -28.76 -23.46
CA ASP A 221 16.82 -30.05 -24.15
C ASP A 221 16.70 -31.20 -23.14
N ASN A 222 15.75 -32.09 -23.42
CA ASN A 222 15.53 -33.31 -22.61
C ASN A 222 15.23 -33.03 -21.12
N PHE A 223 14.59 -31.90 -20.79
CA PHE A 223 14.31 -31.49 -19.40
C PHE A 223 13.51 -32.53 -18.64
N LYS A 224 12.52 -33.14 -19.28
CA LYS A 224 11.78 -34.28 -18.70
C LYS A 224 12.72 -35.41 -18.27
N LYS A 225 13.72 -35.77 -19.10
CA LYS A 225 14.69 -36.80 -18.74
C LYS A 225 15.55 -36.43 -17.53
N ILE A 226 15.88 -35.12 -17.39
CA ILE A 226 16.60 -34.63 -16.21
C ILE A 226 15.73 -34.83 -14.97
N ASN A 227 14.45 -34.44 -15.00
CA ASN A 227 13.52 -34.64 -13.90
C ASN A 227 13.29 -36.11 -13.56
N ASP A 228 13.11 -36.94 -14.59
CA ASP A 228 12.86 -38.36 -14.42
C ASP A 228 14.10 -39.09 -13.84
N THR A 229 15.31 -38.61 -14.13
CA THR A 229 16.57 -39.25 -13.69
C THR A 229 17.05 -38.76 -12.32
N TYR A 230 16.94 -37.42 -12.07
CA TYR A 230 17.54 -36.78 -10.90
C TYR A 230 16.51 -36.15 -9.94
N GLY A 231 15.22 -36.25 -10.27
CA GLY A 231 14.13 -35.67 -9.50
C GLY A 231 13.84 -34.21 -9.86
N HIS A 232 12.64 -33.72 -9.49
CA HIS A 232 12.19 -32.37 -9.78
C HIS A 232 13.08 -31.30 -9.12
N GLY A 233 13.68 -31.58 -7.95
CA GLY A 233 14.62 -30.66 -7.31
C GLY A 233 15.83 -30.35 -8.16
N ALA A 234 16.35 -31.35 -8.89
CA ALA A 234 17.46 -31.18 -9.83
C ALA A 234 17.04 -30.31 -11.03
N GLY A 235 15.85 -30.52 -11.56
CA GLY A 235 15.26 -29.66 -12.60
C GLY A 235 15.11 -28.20 -12.16
N ASP A 236 14.69 -27.97 -10.92
CA ASP A 236 14.59 -26.63 -10.35
C ASP A 236 15.96 -25.93 -10.25
N GLU A 237 17.02 -26.65 -9.86
CA GLU A 237 18.37 -26.08 -9.83
C GLU A 237 18.91 -25.81 -11.25
N VAL A 238 18.58 -26.65 -12.23
CA VAL A 238 18.88 -26.38 -13.65
C VAL A 238 18.19 -25.09 -14.09
N LEU A 239 16.89 -24.91 -13.82
CA LEU A 239 16.15 -23.71 -14.16
C LEU A 239 16.74 -22.44 -13.51
N LYS A 240 17.11 -22.50 -12.22
CA LYS A 240 17.78 -21.40 -11.51
C LYS A 240 19.15 -21.07 -12.12
N SER A 241 19.93 -22.07 -12.46
CA SER A 241 21.25 -21.88 -13.06
C SER A 241 21.17 -21.21 -14.45
N LEU A 242 20.26 -21.69 -15.30
CA LEU A 242 19.96 -21.09 -16.60
C LEU A 242 19.53 -19.64 -16.48
N SER A 243 18.67 -19.34 -15.52
CA SER A 243 18.17 -17.99 -15.28
C SER A 243 19.28 -17.01 -14.90
N LYS A 244 20.27 -17.46 -14.13
CA LYS A 244 21.47 -16.66 -13.81
C LYS A 244 22.28 -16.36 -15.06
N ILE A 245 22.44 -17.34 -15.95
CA ILE A 245 23.16 -17.16 -17.23
C ILE A 245 22.43 -16.15 -18.10
N PHE A 246 21.11 -16.23 -18.20
CA PHE A 246 20.31 -15.24 -18.95
C PHE A 246 20.44 -13.84 -18.38
N LYS A 247 20.31 -13.65 -17.08
CA LYS A 247 20.46 -12.35 -16.41
C LYS A 247 21.82 -11.70 -16.67
N ASN A 248 22.88 -12.50 -16.80
CA ASN A 248 24.23 -12.02 -17.07
C ASN A 248 24.50 -11.77 -18.56
N ALA A 249 23.78 -12.45 -19.45
CA ALA A 249 24.01 -12.40 -20.89
C ALA A 249 23.22 -11.30 -21.59
N PHE A 250 22.02 -10.99 -21.11
CA PHE A 250 21.13 -9.97 -21.64
C PHE A 250 21.33 -8.62 -20.93
N ARG A 251 21.04 -7.53 -21.63
CA ARG A 251 21.13 -6.17 -21.09
C ARG A 251 19.89 -5.83 -20.29
N ASN A 252 19.93 -4.71 -19.55
CA ASN A 252 18.77 -4.23 -18.78
C ASN A 252 17.57 -3.84 -19.66
N GLU A 253 17.82 -3.43 -20.91
CA GLU A 253 16.79 -3.10 -21.89
C GLU A 253 16.10 -4.34 -22.45
N ASP A 254 16.83 -5.48 -22.54
CA ASP A 254 16.29 -6.73 -23.03
C ASP A 254 15.27 -7.30 -22.04
N ARG A 255 14.36 -8.12 -22.53
CA ARG A 255 13.34 -8.76 -21.68
C ARG A 255 13.44 -10.25 -21.81
N VAL A 256 13.49 -10.94 -20.66
CA VAL A 256 13.55 -12.40 -20.60
C VAL A 256 12.50 -12.89 -19.63
N ALA A 257 11.68 -13.84 -20.06
CA ALA A 257 10.62 -14.45 -19.27
C ALA A 257 10.72 -15.98 -19.29
N ARG A 258 10.31 -16.59 -18.18
CA ARG A 258 9.91 -17.98 -18.18
C ARG A 258 8.49 -18.07 -18.72
N PHE A 259 8.34 -18.67 -19.90
CA PHE A 259 7.11 -18.66 -20.66
C PHE A 259 6.24 -19.90 -20.43
N GLY A 260 6.90 -21.03 -20.13
CA GLY A 260 6.31 -22.33 -19.77
C GLY A 260 7.11 -23.02 -18.67
N GLY A 261 6.92 -24.32 -18.51
CA GLY A 261 7.64 -25.12 -17.52
C GLY A 261 9.16 -25.08 -17.73
N GLU A 262 9.58 -25.38 -18.95
CA GLU A 262 10.99 -25.44 -19.40
C GLU A 262 11.27 -24.49 -20.57
N GLU A 263 10.27 -23.67 -20.92
CA GLU A 263 10.30 -22.74 -22.05
C GLU A 263 10.59 -21.30 -21.59
N PHE A 264 11.43 -20.62 -22.31
CA PHE A 264 11.76 -19.21 -22.08
C PHE A 264 11.52 -18.40 -23.36
N LEU A 265 11.14 -17.14 -23.18
CA LEU A 265 10.98 -16.18 -24.26
C LEU A 265 11.81 -14.95 -23.95
N ALA A 266 12.61 -14.51 -24.93
CA ALA A 266 13.36 -13.26 -24.81
C ALA A 266 13.04 -12.30 -25.96
N VAL A 267 13.15 -11.00 -25.65
CA VAL A 267 13.13 -9.90 -26.61
C VAL A 267 14.45 -9.15 -26.49
N ILE A 268 15.20 -9.09 -27.59
CA ILE A 268 16.48 -8.37 -27.67
C ILE A 268 16.22 -7.12 -28.50
N PHE A 269 16.40 -5.96 -27.89
CA PHE A 269 16.18 -4.67 -28.55
C PHE A 269 17.44 -4.17 -29.22
N ASP A 270 17.28 -3.25 -30.19
CA ASP A 270 18.37 -2.63 -30.99
C ASP A 270 19.35 -3.66 -31.51
N VAL A 271 18.83 -4.72 -32.18
CA VAL A 271 19.64 -5.83 -32.64
C VAL A 271 19.22 -6.31 -34.02
N LYS A 272 20.22 -6.53 -34.86
CA LYS A 272 20.08 -7.23 -36.17
C LYS A 272 20.27 -8.74 -35.96
N LYS A 273 19.74 -9.55 -36.90
CA LYS A 273 19.79 -11.02 -36.86
C LYS A 273 21.19 -11.59 -36.54
N ALA A 274 22.23 -11.17 -37.22
CA ALA A 274 23.57 -11.69 -37.00
C ALA A 274 24.08 -11.46 -35.59
N LYS A 275 23.77 -10.32 -34.98
CA LYS A 275 24.16 -10.00 -33.61
C LYS A 275 23.31 -10.76 -32.59
N ALA A 276 22.01 -10.90 -32.84
CA ALA A 276 21.13 -11.73 -32.01
C ALA A 276 21.62 -13.19 -31.97
N VAL A 277 21.91 -13.76 -33.12
CA VAL A 277 22.50 -15.11 -33.23
C VAL A 277 23.81 -15.22 -32.45
N SER A 278 24.73 -14.24 -32.59
CA SER A 278 26.00 -14.24 -31.85
C SER A 278 25.80 -14.21 -30.31
N ILE A 279 24.80 -13.49 -29.81
CA ILE A 279 24.47 -13.46 -28.40
C ILE A 279 23.98 -14.85 -27.94
N LEU A 280 23.08 -15.46 -28.72
CA LEU A 280 22.47 -16.75 -28.37
C LEU A 280 23.49 -17.90 -28.47
N GLU A 281 24.41 -17.87 -29.45
CA GLU A 281 25.50 -18.85 -29.54
C GLU A 281 26.43 -18.78 -28.30
N ARG A 282 26.75 -17.56 -27.86
CA ARG A 282 27.54 -17.40 -26.63
C ARG A 282 26.81 -17.95 -25.41
N ILE A 283 25.49 -17.74 -25.32
CA ILE A 283 24.65 -18.32 -24.24
C ILE A 283 24.69 -19.85 -24.34
N ARG A 284 24.47 -20.42 -25.52
CA ARG A 284 24.49 -21.86 -25.79
C ARG A 284 25.83 -22.50 -25.36
N GLU A 285 26.94 -21.89 -25.73
CA GLU A 285 28.27 -22.35 -25.32
C GLU A 285 28.50 -22.28 -23.83
N THR A 286 28.05 -21.19 -23.19
CA THR A 286 28.10 -21.04 -21.72
C THR A 286 27.32 -22.15 -21.04
N LEU A 287 26.13 -22.49 -21.55
CA LEU A 287 25.29 -23.57 -21.03
C LEU A 287 25.97 -24.94 -21.15
N ASN A 288 26.62 -25.21 -22.28
CA ASN A 288 27.35 -26.48 -22.50
C ASN A 288 28.50 -26.68 -21.50
N GLN A 289 29.08 -25.59 -21.01
CA GLN A 289 30.17 -25.62 -20.01
C GLN A 289 29.66 -25.52 -18.58
N ASN A 290 28.40 -25.18 -18.38
CA ASN A 290 27.81 -24.97 -17.07
C ASN A 290 27.39 -26.29 -16.45
N ILE A 291 28.05 -26.65 -15.35
CA ILE A 291 27.74 -27.86 -14.58
C ILE A 291 26.85 -27.44 -13.41
N VAL A 292 25.66 -28.00 -13.35
CA VAL A 292 24.76 -27.86 -12.21
C VAL A 292 25.04 -29.02 -11.25
N GLU A 293 25.48 -28.71 -10.04
CA GLU A 293 25.70 -29.69 -8.99
C GLU A 293 24.41 -29.80 -8.16
N PHE A 294 23.88 -31.02 -8.07
CA PHE A 294 22.71 -31.31 -7.24
C PHE A 294 22.94 -32.64 -6.53
N GLU A 295 22.97 -32.63 -5.19
CA GLU A 295 23.40 -33.75 -4.37
C GLU A 295 24.79 -34.25 -4.82
N ASN A 296 24.90 -35.50 -5.22
CA ASN A 296 26.17 -36.09 -5.71
C ASN A 296 26.25 -36.14 -7.25
N ASN A 297 25.34 -35.48 -7.97
CA ASN A 297 25.25 -35.52 -9.42
C ASN A 297 25.77 -34.23 -10.07
N ARG A 298 26.40 -34.37 -11.22
CA ARG A 298 26.84 -33.26 -12.08
C ARG A 298 26.02 -33.29 -13.37
N ILE A 299 25.16 -32.28 -13.54
CA ILE A 299 24.18 -32.22 -14.61
C ILE A 299 24.59 -31.13 -15.59
N ILE A 300 24.66 -31.46 -16.88
CA ILE A 300 24.85 -30.52 -17.96
C ILE A 300 23.52 -30.45 -18.72
N ALA A 301 22.93 -29.27 -18.79
CA ALA A 301 21.71 -29.00 -19.57
C ALA A 301 22.04 -28.19 -20.81
N THR A 302 21.56 -28.63 -21.95
CA THR A 302 21.64 -27.87 -23.21
C THR A 302 20.30 -27.22 -23.52
N MET A 303 20.31 -26.27 -24.45
CA MET A 303 19.12 -25.55 -24.86
C MET A 303 19.09 -25.31 -26.36
N THR A 304 17.91 -25.40 -26.94
CA THR A 304 17.66 -25.08 -28.35
C THR A 304 16.96 -23.71 -28.44
N PHE A 305 17.33 -22.92 -29.45
CA PHE A 305 16.83 -21.57 -29.65
C PHE A 305 16.24 -21.42 -31.05
N GLY A 306 15.07 -20.78 -31.13
CA GLY A 306 14.48 -20.25 -32.36
C GLY A 306 14.41 -18.73 -32.28
N VAL A 307 15.05 -18.02 -33.18
CA VAL A 307 15.10 -16.55 -33.19
C VAL A 307 14.59 -15.98 -34.48
N VAL A 308 13.71 -14.99 -34.39
CA VAL A 308 13.20 -14.18 -35.52
C VAL A 308 13.60 -12.73 -35.30
N ALA A 309 14.32 -12.17 -36.25
CA ALA A 309 14.71 -10.77 -36.18
C ALA A 309 13.79 -9.91 -37.04
N HIS A 310 13.41 -8.75 -36.52
CA HIS A 310 12.65 -7.70 -37.21
C HIS A 310 13.57 -6.51 -37.52
N SER A 311 13.39 -5.93 -38.69
CA SER A 311 14.02 -4.67 -39.09
C SER A 311 12.93 -3.60 -39.13
N GLY A 312 13.13 -2.47 -38.45
CA GLY A 312 12.11 -1.45 -38.13
C GLY A 312 11.34 -0.81 -39.29
N ASN A 313 11.61 -1.22 -40.53
CA ASN A 313 11.01 -0.63 -41.72
C ASN A 313 9.69 -1.29 -42.17
N THR A 314 9.17 -2.29 -41.46
CA THR A 314 7.99 -3.01 -41.84
C THR A 314 7.02 -3.11 -40.65
N GLU A 315 5.71 -3.18 -40.94
CA GLU A 315 4.71 -3.44 -39.90
C GLU A 315 4.93 -4.82 -39.28
N VAL A 316 4.92 -4.90 -37.96
CA VAL A 316 5.18 -6.12 -37.22
C VAL A 316 3.93 -6.60 -36.48
N LYS A 317 3.68 -7.92 -36.52
CA LYS A 317 2.70 -8.62 -35.70
C LYS A 317 3.45 -9.53 -34.74
N ILE A 318 3.53 -9.14 -33.50
CA ILE A 318 4.30 -9.83 -32.45
C ILE A 318 3.89 -11.30 -32.31
N GLU A 319 2.59 -11.60 -32.34
CA GLU A 319 2.08 -12.96 -32.24
C GLU A 319 2.59 -13.85 -33.38
N ARG A 320 2.74 -13.27 -34.57
CA ARG A 320 3.32 -13.99 -35.73
C ARG A 320 4.80 -14.23 -35.55
N MET A 321 5.56 -13.25 -35.07
CA MET A 321 6.99 -13.44 -34.77
C MET A 321 7.21 -14.54 -33.74
N ILE A 322 6.40 -14.57 -32.67
CA ILE A 322 6.46 -15.63 -31.65
C ILE A 322 6.21 -16.99 -32.32
N LYS A 323 5.18 -17.10 -33.17
CA LYS A 323 4.88 -18.35 -33.87
C LYS A 323 6.03 -18.78 -34.78
N GLN A 324 6.64 -17.89 -35.55
CA GLN A 324 7.80 -18.21 -36.41
C GLN A 324 9.02 -18.62 -35.55
N ALA A 325 9.25 -17.99 -34.41
CA ALA A 325 10.32 -18.37 -33.48
C ALA A 325 10.09 -19.78 -32.90
N ASP A 326 8.86 -20.11 -32.57
CA ASP A 326 8.48 -21.44 -32.08
C ASP A 326 8.64 -22.52 -33.16
N GLU A 327 8.26 -22.24 -34.42
CA GLU A 327 8.51 -23.12 -35.56
C GLU A 327 10.00 -23.39 -35.78
N LEU A 328 10.86 -22.36 -35.65
CA LEU A 328 12.31 -22.50 -35.71
C LEU A 328 12.86 -23.32 -34.52
N LEU A 329 12.37 -23.11 -33.33
CA LEU A 329 12.70 -23.90 -32.15
C LEU A 329 12.37 -25.38 -32.40
N TYR A 330 11.17 -25.67 -32.89
CA TYR A 330 10.77 -27.05 -33.23
C TYR A 330 11.68 -27.70 -34.27
N ILE A 331 12.06 -26.96 -35.35
CA ILE A 331 13.01 -27.44 -36.34
C ILE A 331 14.38 -27.73 -35.69
N GLY A 332 14.87 -26.87 -34.81
CA GLY A 332 16.13 -27.07 -34.08
C GLY A 332 16.12 -28.30 -33.20
N LYS A 333 15.00 -28.54 -32.48
CA LYS A 333 14.80 -29.75 -31.66
C LYS A 333 14.88 -31.04 -32.51
N ARG A 334 14.39 -31.02 -33.74
CA ARG A 334 14.46 -32.15 -34.69
C ARG A 334 15.82 -32.33 -35.32
N ASN A 335 16.60 -31.23 -35.50
CA ASN A 335 17.91 -31.23 -36.13
C ASN A 335 19.07 -31.54 -35.17
N GLY A 336 18.78 -32.14 -34.01
CA GLY A 336 19.82 -32.63 -33.08
C GLY A 336 19.88 -31.84 -31.78
N LYS A 337 19.04 -30.82 -31.58
CA LYS A 337 19.01 -29.98 -30.35
C LYS A 337 20.32 -29.19 -30.16
N ASN A 338 20.42 -28.44 -29.07
CA ASN A 338 21.61 -27.65 -28.72
C ASN A 338 22.12 -26.77 -29.92
N ILE A 339 21.20 -26.03 -30.54
CA ILE A 339 21.43 -25.25 -31.75
C ILE A 339 20.65 -23.94 -31.73
N VAL A 340 21.12 -22.93 -32.43
CA VAL A 340 20.42 -21.68 -32.72
C VAL A 340 19.88 -21.68 -34.14
N MET A 341 18.57 -21.71 -34.31
CA MET A 341 17.87 -21.54 -35.59
C MET A 341 17.41 -20.10 -35.75
N SER A 342 17.63 -19.49 -36.91
CA SER A 342 17.32 -18.08 -37.10
C SER A 342 16.69 -17.76 -38.45
N ALA A 343 15.78 -16.79 -38.47
CA ALA A 343 15.19 -16.20 -39.69
C ALA A 343 14.98 -14.69 -39.53
N ASP A 344 14.80 -14.01 -40.64
CA ASP A 344 14.21 -12.67 -40.65
C ASP A 344 12.69 -12.82 -40.59
N TYR A 345 12.00 -11.82 -39.99
CA TYR A 345 10.54 -11.81 -39.90
C TYR A 345 9.90 -11.81 -41.29
N ASP A 346 9.03 -12.77 -41.56
CA ASP A 346 8.15 -12.81 -42.73
C ASP A 346 6.72 -12.36 -42.37
N PRO A 347 6.28 -11.20 -42.91
CA PRO A 347 4.91 -10.72 -42.66
C PRO A 347 3.84 -11.55 -43.36
N ARG A 348 4.22 -12.44 -44.30
CA ARG A 348 3.32 -13.27 -45.11
C ARG A 348 3.21 -14.72 -44.64
N GLY A 349 4.21 -15.20 -43.93
CA GLY A 349 4.34 -16.58 -43.41
C GLY A 349 3.42 -16.94 -42.23
#